data_7c54147bd8237735fc7cd3bf6b977e95
#
_entry.id   7c54147bd8237735fc7cd3bf6b977e95
#
_cell.length_a   1.000
_cell.length_b   1.000
_cell.length_c   1.000
_cell.angle_alpha   90.00
_cell.angle_beta   90.00
_cell.angle_gamma   90.00
#
_symmetry.space_group_name_H-M   'P 1'
#
loop_
_entity.id
_entity.type
_entity.pdbx_description
1 polymer ?
#
loop_
_entity_poly.entity_id
_entity_poly.type
_entity_poly.pdbx_seq_one_letter_code
_entity_poly.pdbx_strand_id
1 'polypeptide(L)'
;MENTNELENVKPEKVTLMVKGKEREIFFGFSAWAKLEKEMNGLKNLAKLQEQIENEPFNTIPHLLYLGLTDKEGIVEETVLDEYTLNDIQMVTEKLMKALYGALPVNKEKKVVEQEATKIQ
;
A
#
# COMPACT_ATOMS: atom_id res chain seq x y z
N MET A 1 -2.26 21.09 -23.85
CA MET A 1 -1.57 21.67 -22.74
C MET A 1 -2.10 21.21 -21.45
N GLU A 2 -3.31 21.53 -21.19
CA GLU A 2 -3.88 21.10 -19.94
C GLU A 2 -3.84 19.62 -19.78
N ASN A 3 -3.94 18.92 -20.87
CA ASN A 3 -3.90 17.46 -20.78
C ASN A 3 -2.60 16.98 -20.20
N THR A 4 -1.53 17.61 -20.62
CA THR A 4 -0.24 17.22 -20.10
C THR A 4 -0.17 17.47 -18.62
N ASN A 5 -0.68 18.60 -18.19
CA ASN A 5 -0.68 18.91 -16.78
C ASN A 5 -1.52 17.93 -16.00
N GLU A 6 -2.64 17.58 -16.57
CA GLU A 6 -3.50 16.64 -15.90
C GLU A 6 -2.83 15.29 -15.72
N LEU A 7 -2.13 14.86 -16.75
CA LEU A 7 -1.43 13.60 -16.66
C LEU A 7 -0.42 13.63 -15.54
N GLU A 8 0.26 14.72 -15.43
CA GLU A 8 1.24 14.83 -14.35
C GLU A 8 0.56 14.87 -13.01
N ASN A 9 -0.59 15.49 -12.95
CA ASN A 9 -1.29 15.61 -11.69
C ASN A 9 -1.90 14.31 -11.22
N VAL A 10 -2.02 13.33 -12.11
CA VAL A 10 -2.57 12.06 -11.68
C VAL A 10 -1.54 11.18 -11.02
N LYS A 11 -0.34 11.66 -10.88
CA LYS A 11 0.64 10.89 -10.16
C LYS A 11 0.15 10.57 -8.77
N PRO A 12 0.45 9.39 -8.28
CA PRO A 12 0.02 9.05 -6.92
C PRO A 12 0.62 10.01 -5.93
N GLU A 13 -0.16 10.31 -4.93
CA GLU A 13 0.31 11.14 -3.85
C GLU A 13 1.42 10.40 -3.11
N LYS A 14 2.42 11.14 -2.68
CA LYS A 14 3.51 10.54 -1.95
C LYS A 14 3.03 10.09 -0.58
N VAL A 15 3.32 8.86 -0.24
CA VAL A 15 2.93 8.30 1.04
C VAL A 15 4.19 8.09 1.86
N THR A 16 4.20 8.62 3.07
CA THR A 16 5.36 8.48 3.94
C THR A 16 4.93 8.00 5.31
N LEU A 17 5.86 7.34 5.98
CA LEU A 17 5.67 6.88 7.34
C LEU A 17 6.96 7.08 8.12
N MET A 18 6.80 7.33 9.40
CA MET A 18 7.96 7.40 10.28
C MET A 18 8.37 5.99 10.66
N VAL A 19 9.59 5.62 10.35
CA VAL A 19 10.13 4.33 10.72
C VAL A 19 11.52 4.55 11.27
N LYS A 20 11.70 4.16 12.51
CA LYS A 20 12.98 4.29 13.19
C LYS A 20 13.47 5.73 13.20
N GLY A 21 12.56 6.63 13.56
CA GLY A 21 12.90 8.02 13.74
C GLY A 21 13.11 8.81 12.47
N LYS A 22 12.78 8.25 11.34
CA LYS A 22 13.00 8.93 10.06
C LYS A 22 11.79 8.74 9.18
N GLU A 23 11.41 9.81 8.50
CA GLU A 23 10.30 9.73 7.55
C GLU A 23 10.76 9.01 6.30
N ARG A 24 10.05 7.96 5.93
CA ARG A 24 10.43 7.14 4.78
C ARG A 24 9.25 7.00 3.84
N GLU A 25 9.52 6.93 2.57
CA GLU A 25 8.48 6.84 1.57
C GLU A 25 8.07 5.40 1.32
N ILE A 26 6.77 5.19 1.18
CA ILE A 26 6.20 3.91 0.78
C ILE A 26 5.77 4.03 -0.67
N PHE A 27 6.34 3.19 -1.52
CA PHE A 27 6.03 3.26 -2.94
C PHE A 27 6.07 1.87 -3.54
N PHE A 28 4.99 1.51 -4.21
CA PHE A 28 4.92 0.20 -4.85
C PHE A 28 5.23 0.33 -6.33
N GLY A 29 6.53 0.36 -6.63
CA GLY A 29 7.00 0.34 -8.00
C GLY A 29 7.19 -1.09 -8.47
N PHE A 30 7.82 -1.25 -9.61
CA PHE A 30 8.01 -2.58 -10.19
C PHE A 30 8.71 -3.52 -9.24
N SER A 31 9.68 -3.03 -8.49
CA SER A 31 10.44 -3.90 -7.61
C SER A 31 9.55 -4.51 -6.52
N ALA A 32 8.74 -3.69 -5.91
CA ALA A 32 7.86 -4.18 -4.85
C ALA A 32 6.79 -5.11 -5.43
N TRP A 33 6.22 -4.74 -6.55
CA TRP A 33 5.21 -5.58 -7.18
C TRP A 33 5.77 -6.91 -7.64
N ALA A 34 7.02 -6.92 -8.12
CA ALA A 34 7.64 -8.16 -8.54
C ALA A 34 7.81 -9.12 -7.37
N LYS A 35 8.20 -8.59 -6.24
CA LYS A 35 8.34 -9.44 -5.06
C LYS A 35 7.00 -9.97 -4.61
N LEU A 36 6.00 -9.12 -4.63
CA LEU A 36 4.67 -9.55 -4.22
C LEU A 36 4.11 -10.59 -5.18
N GLU A 37 4.32 -10.38 -6.46
CA GLU A 37 3.89 -11.33 -7.46
C GLU A 37 4.47 -12.71 -7.20
N LYS A 38 5.74 -12.73 -6.86
CA LYS A 38 6.40 -13.99 -6.60
C LYS A 38 5.82 -14.67 -5.37
N GLU A 39 5.57 -13.90 -4.34
CA GLU A 39 5.03 -14.45 -3.10
C GLU A 39 3.64 -15.00 -3.29
N MET A 40 2.85 -14.37 -4.14
CA MET A 40 1.47 -14.75 -4.32
C MET A 40 1.23 -15.68 -5.51
N ASN A 41 2.30 -16.06 -6.19
CA ASN A 41 2.17 -16.91 -7.38
C ASN A 41 1.31 -16.24 -8.43
N GLY A 42 1.57 -14.95 -8.66
CA GLY A 42 0.85 -14.21 -9.67
C GLY A 42 -0.10 -13.20 -9.07
N LEU A 43 -0.37 -12.16 -9.82
CA LEU A 43 -1.20 -11.07 -9.31
C LEU A 43 -2.69 -11.32 -9.46
N LYS A 44 -3.09 -12.41 -10.05
CA LYS A 44 -4.51 -12.70 -10.11
C LYS A 44 -5.05 -13.03 -8.73
N ASN A 45 -4.19 -13.20 -7.76
CA ASN A 45 -4.62 -13.46 -6.39
C ASN A 45 -4.68 -12.20 -5.54
N LEU A 46 -4.74 -11.05 -6.18
CA LEU A 46 -4.78 -9.79 -5.43
C LEU A 46 -5.97 -9.70 -4.47
N ALA A 47 -7.07 -10.34 -4.83
CA ALA A 47 -8.21 -10.32 -3.93
C ALA A 47 -7.88 -10.98 -2.60
N LYS A 48 -7.01 -11.96 -2.62
CA LYS A 48 -6.60 -12.60 -1.39
C LYS A 48 -5.74 -11.70 -0.53
N LEU A 49 -5.03 -10.80 -1.17
CA LEU A 49 -4.23 -9.85 -0.42
C LEU A 49 -5.12 -8.99 0.46
N GLN A 50 -6.22 -8.54 -0.09
CA GLN A 50 -7.17 -7.75 0.69
C GLN A 50 -7.69 -8.57 1.87
N GLU A 51 -7.98 -9.82 1.61
CA GLU A 51 -8.45 -10.71 2.65
C GLU A 51 -7.41 -10.86 3.76
N GLN A 52 -6.17 -11.01 3.38
CA GLN A 52 -5.11 -11.16 4.37
C GLN A 52 -4.96 -9.91 5.22
N ILE A 53 -5.07 -8.76 4.60
CA ILE A 53 -4.98 -7.51 5.34
C ILE A 53 -6.08 -7.44 6.39
N GLU A 54 -7.26 -7.91 6.03
CA GLU A 54 -8.37 -7.85 6.94
C GLU A 54 -8.32 -8.92 8.03
N ASN A 55 -7.87 -10.10 7.67
CA ASN A 55 -7.87 -11.21 8.61
C ASN A 55 -6.63 -11.33 9.45
N GLU A 56 -5.50 -10.92 8.88
CA GLU A 56 -4.22 -11.04 9.58
C GLU A 56 -3.42 -9.75 9.42
N PRO A 57 -3.98 -8.64 9.90
CA PRO A 57 -3.34 -7.36 9.66
C PRO A 57 -1.96 -7.24 10.29
N PHE A 58 -1.76 -7.83 11.45
CA PHE A 58 -0.49 -7.63 12.15
C PHE A 58 0.65 -8.38 11.52
N ASN A 59 0.37 -9.36 10.69
CA ASN A 59 1.41 -10.02 9.93
C ASN A 59 1.51 -9.47 8.52
N THR A 60 0.39 -9.11 7.94
CA THR A 60 0.35 -8.72 6.55
C THR A 60 0.78 -7.27 6.34
N ILE A 61 0.29 -6.37 7.17
CA ILE A 61 0.56 -4.96 6.98
C ILE A 61 2.04 -4.63 7.13
N PRO A 62 2.73 -5.08 8.18
CA PRO A 62 4.15 -4.78 8.28
C PRO A 62 4.95 -5.34 7.13
N HIS A 63 4.59 -6.52 6.67
CA HIS A 63 5.29 -7.13 5.54
C HIS A 63 5.15 -6.28 4.29
N LEU A 64 3.93 -5.84 4.00
CA LEU A 64 3.69 -5.01 2.83
C LEU A 64 4.35 -3.66 2.96
N LEU A 65 4.33 -3.09 4.15
CA LEU A 65 5.02 -1.82 4.36
C LEU A 65 6.51 -1.98 4.08
N TYR A 66 7.09 -3.06 4.55
CA TYR A 66 8.50 -3.29 4.32
C TYR A 66 8.79 -3.42 2.82
N LEU A 67 7.93 -4.14 2.11
CA LEU A 67 8.11 -4.29 0.68
C LEU A 67 8.07 -2.94 -0.04
N GLY A 68 7.21 -2.05 0.42
CA GLY A 68 7.05 -0.77 -0.25
C GLY A 68 8.01 0.30 0.21
N LEU A 69 8.76 0.07 1.26
CA LEU A 69 9.73 1.05 1.72
C LEU A 69 10.79 1.28 0.65
N THR A 70 10.99 2.53 0.29
CA THR A 70 12.02 2.87 -0.69
C THR A 70 13.38 3.01 -0.05
N ASP A 71 13.42 3.32 1.25
CA ASP A 71 14.67 3.47 1.98
C ASP A 71 14.65 2.44 3.10
N LYS A 72 15.42 1.39 2.92
CA LYS A 72 15.45 0.29 3.88
C LYS A 72 16.74 0.25 4.70
N GLU A 73 17.49 1.31 4.65
CA GLU A 73 18.76 1.33 5.36
C GLU A 73 18.54 1.15 6.86
N GLY A 74 19.15 0.13 7.42
CA GLY A 74 19.00 -0.15 8.84
C GLY A 74 17.64 -0.73 9.21
N ILE A 75 16.85 -1.12 8.23
CA ILE A 75 15.49 -1.60 8.44
C ILE A 75 15.39 -3.04 7.99
N VAL A 76 14.83 -3.87 8.84
CA VAL A 76 14.39 -5.21 8.45
C VAL A 76 12.91 -5.27 8.74
N GLU A 77 12.26 -6.33 8.28
CA GLU A 77 10.82 -6.41 8.46
C GLU A 77 10.43 -6.33 9.93
N GLU A 78 11.23 -6.92 10.78
CA GLU A 78 10.97 -6.89 12.21
C GLU A 78 10.98 -5.46 12.75
N THR A 79 11.79 -4.62 12.17
CA THR A 79 11.82 -3.21 12.58
C THR A 79 10.43 -2.59 12.41
N VAL A 80 9.80 -2.90 11.30
CA VAL A 80 8.47 -2.35 11.03
C VAL A 80 7.45 -2.94 12.00
N LEU A 81 7.60 -4.23 12.28
CA LEU A 81 6.69 -4.88 13.22
C LEU A 81 6.71 -4.20 14.59
N ASP A 82 7.87 -3.77 15.01
CA ASP A 82 8.03 -3.20 16.34
C ASP A 82 7.76 -1.70 16.38
N GLU A 83 7.62 -1.09 15.21
CA GLU A 83 7.54 0.37 15.16
C GLU A 83 6.19 0.89 15.64
N TYR A 84 5.12 0.15 15.39
CA TYR A 84 3.78 0.68 15.60
C TYR A 84 3.04 -0.13 16.65
N THR A 85 2.09 0.53 17.28
CA THR A 85 1.27 -0.10 18.29
C THR A 85 -0.16 -0.26 17.75
N LEU A 86 -0.99 -0.90 18.55
CA LEU A 86 -2.36 -1.10 18.15
C LEU A 86 -3.08 0.21 17.86
N ASN A 87 -2.71 1.25 18.58
CA ASN A 87 -3.33 2.55 18.35
C ASN A 87 -3.02 3.12 16.97
N ASP A 88 -1.95 2.67 16.36
CA ASP A 88 -1.54 3.19 15.05
C ASP A 88 -2.13 2.43 13.89
N ILE A 89 -2.84 1.33 14.16
CA ILE A 89 -3.22 0.41 13.10
C ILE A 89 -4.05 1.08 12.01
N GLN A 90 -4.97 1.94 12.40
CA GLN A 90 -5.83 2.55 11.40
C GLN A 90 -5.04 3.50 10.50
N MET A 91 -4.20 4.33 11.08
CA MET A 91 -3.41 5.27 10.31
C MET A 91 -2.47 4.54 9.37
N VAL A 92 -1.81 3.50 9.88
CA VAL A 92 -0.85 2.75 9.08
C VAL A 92 -1.57 2.02 7.95
N THR A 93 -2.73 1.43 8.24
CA THR A 93 -3.49 0.73 7.22
C THR A 93 -3.91 1.67 6.11
N GLU A 94 -4.38 2.85 6.46
CA GLU A 94 -4.82 3.81 5.46
C GLU A 94 -3.68 4.21 4.54
N LYS A 95 -2.51 4.42 5.12
CA LYS A 95 -1.37 4.80 4.30
C LYS A 95 -0.93 3.67 3.39
N LEU A 96 -0.97 2.45 3.91
CA LEU A 96 -0.62 1.31 3.09
C LEU A 96 -1.59 1.16 1.92
N MET A 97 -2.89 1.27 2.20
CA MET A 97 -3.87 1.14 1.15
C MET A 97 -3.71 2.23 0.11
N LYS A 98 -3.39 3.43 0.54
CA LYS A 98 -3.15 4.51 -0.38
C LYS A 98 -1.98 4.20 -1.30
N ALA A 99 -0.90 3.66 -0.75
CA ALA A 99 0.26 3.34 -1.53
C ALA A 99 -0.02 2.19 -2.50
N LEU A 100 -0.74 1.19 -2.04
CA LEU A 100 -1.04 0.03 -2.87
C LEU A 100 -1.98 0.38 -4.01
N TYR A 101 -3.11 0.98 -3.68
CA TYR A 101 -4.13 1.21 -4.69
C TYR A 101 -3.86 2.43 -5.53
N GLY A 102 -3.10 3.36 -4.99
CA GLY A 102 -2.70 4.48 -5.80
C GLY A 102 -1.78 4.08 -6.93
N ALA A 103 -1.13 2.92 -6.81
CA ALA A 103 -0.23 2.44 -7.84
C ALA A 103 -0.93 1.64 -8.92
N LEU A 104 -2.22 1.32 -8.73
CA LEU A 104 -2.94 0.49 -9.69
C LEU A 104 -3.67 1.34 -10.70
N PRO A 105 -3.48 1.08 -11.98
CA PRO A 105 -4.07 1.96 -13.00
C PRO A 105 -5.60 1.93 -13.03
N VAL A 106 -6.20 0.81 -12.71
CA VAL A 106 -7.65 0.70 -12.77
C VAL A 106 -8.33 1.03 -11.47
N ASN A 107 -7.57 1.54 -10.55
CA ASN A 107 -8.05 1.73 -9.21
C ASN A 107 -9.24 2.66 -9.11
N LYS A 108 -9.23 3.72 -9.87
CA LYS A 108 -10.27 4.72 -9.78
C LYS A 108 -11.63 4.17 -10.09
N GLU A 109 -11.72 3.43 -11.16
CA GLU A 109 -13.00 2.90 -11.57
C GLU A 109 -13.52 1.92 -10.55
N LYS A 110 -12.64 1.10 -10.06
CA LYS A 110 -13.04 0.14 -9.07
C LYS A 110 -13.57 0.80 -7.82
N LYS A 111 -12.94 1.86 -7.41
CA LYS A 111 -13.39 2.56 -6.23
C LYS A 111 -14.80 3.07 -6.39
N VAL A 112 -15.09 3.64 -7.53
CA VAL A 112 -16.41 4.15 -7.75
C VAL A 112 -17.45 3.06 -7.67
N VAL A 113 -17.16 1.94 -8.30
CA VAL A 113 -18.08 0.82 -8.28
C VAL A 113 -18.26 0.30 -6.87
N GLU A 114 -17.20 0.19 -6.16
CA GLU A 114 -17.29 -0.33 -4.81
C GLU A 114 -18.13 0.58 -3.92
N GLN A 115 -17.95 1.85 -4.06
CA GLN A 115 -18.72 2.77 -3.26
C GLN A 115 -20.20 2.65 -3.54
N GLU A 116 -20.55 2.49 -4.77
CA GLU A 116 -21.93 2.33 -5.12
C GLU A 116 -22.50 1.07 -4.52
N ALA A 117 -21.76 -0.01 -4.62
CA ALA A 117 -22.20 -1.26 -4.05
C ALA A 117 -22.40 -1.13 -2.55
N THR A 118 -21.50 -0.44 -1.91
CA THR A 118 -21.60 -0.26 -0.49
C THR A 118 -22.84 0.52 -0.12
N LYS A 119 -23.14 1.54 -0.90
CA LYS A 119 -24.30 2.36 -0.58
C LYS A 119 -25.58 1.57 -0.69
N ILE A 120 -25.63 0.69 -1.62
CA ILE A 120 -26.82 -0.07 -1.81
C ILE A 120 -27.13 -0.91 -0.57
N GLN A 121 -26.13 -1.31 0.11
CA GLN A 121 -26.34 -2.10 1.30
C GLN A 121 -26.67 -1.26 2.48
#